data_92c68a0fe615513f402e6c00f266232f
#
_entry.id   92c68a0fe615513f402e6c00f266232f
#
_cell.length_a   1.000
_cell.length_b   1.000
_cell.length_c   1.000
_cell.angle_alpha   90.00
_cell.angle_beta   90.00
_cell.angle_gamma   90.00
#
_symmetry.space_group_name_H-M   'P 1'
#
loop_
_entity.id
_entity.type
_entity.pdbx_description
1 polymer ?
#
loop_
_entity_poly.entity_id
_entity_poly.type
_entity_poly.pdbx_seq_one_letter_code
_entity_poly.pdbx_strand_id
1 'polypeptide(L)'
;MSRNKAARWGAVAVFALASTWNYLDRSVLSAAGPAVRAEFHLSNEGFGWLVSAFSFAYALAAPVTGWLLDRLGLETGIVWAVGLWSLAAAGCGWTANVGQLGVARALLGAFESTGVSAAGKLNSIYLEPKNRALGAAVTQVGIGIGMVAAPLLVRALPGWRTPFFVCAAAGLLWIPVWIAVRRAVPPYQPVPPRKRGGSLRLEGGGRLVRLAAANVLWMAGYTFWSNWTTLYLAQTFRLTPQQANGWAWIPPAASVLGGFAGGWISRRAIGLGMGTVEARVFAMLISAAGCLVTLLAPYCPTPLLATCVAAFSYFWTLAGSVNLYTIPVDIWGGERAGSAISALVFSYGLLQTAISPWIGHLVDRFGYRPVFWIVALPPLAAWLLLRGISENRRESADGL
;
A
#
# COMPACT_ATOMS: atom_id res chain seq x y z
N MET A 1 20.95 -21.72 14.35
CA MET A 1 20.52 -20.35 14.72
C MET A 1 20.53 -20.23 16.23
N SER A 2 21.10 -19.18 16.83
CA SER A 2 21.00 -18.99 18.27
C SER A 2 19.52 -18.79 18.68
N ARG A 3 19.11 -19.30 19.83
CA ARG A 3 17.72 -19.21 20.36
C ARG A 3 17.17 -17.79 20.32
N ASN A 4 18.00 -16.79 20.59
CA ASN A 4 17.63 -15.36 20.54
C ASN A 4 17.37 -14.87 19.09
N LYS A 5 18.07 -15.40 18.09
CA LYS A 5 17.84 -15.02 16.68
C LYS A 5 16.50 -15.53 16.17
N ALA A 6 16.14 -16.77 16.52
CA ALA A 6 14.82 -17.33 16.18
C ALA A 6 13.69 -16.55 16.84
N ALA A 7 13.82 -16.21 18.14
CA ALA A 7 12.85 -15.42 18.87
C ALA A 7 12.61 -14.03 18.25
N ARG A 8 13.65 -13.33 17.81
CA ARG A 8 13.55 -12.03 17.11
C ARG A 8 12.80 -12.11 15.79
N TRP A 9 13.04 -13.17 15.01
CA TRP A 9 12.26 -13.44 13.81
C TRP A 9 10.79 -13.75 14.13
N GLY A 10 10.52 -14.42 15.25
CA GLY A 10 9.17 -14.60 15.78
C GLY A 10 8.47 -13.25 16.06
N ALA A 11 9.19 -12.30 16.69
CA ALA A 11 8.66 -10.95 16.90
C ALA A 11 8.34 -10.22 15.57
N VAL A 12 9.20 -10.35 14.56
CA VAL A 12 8.95 -9.79 13.22
C VAL A 12 7.73 -10.43 12.57
N ALA A 13 7.56 -11.76 12.69
CA ALA A 13 6.41 -12.47 12.15
C ALA A 13 5.10 -12.05 12.83
N VAL A 14 5.10 -11.94 14.16
CA VAL A 14 3.93 -11.46 14.93
C VAL A 14 3.59 -10.02 14.54
N PHE A 15 4.58 -9.17 14.30
CA PHE A 15 4.32 -7.81 13.83
C PHE A 15 3.79 -7.78 12.39
N ALA A 16 4.27 -8.68 11.53
CA ALA A 16 3.75 -8.79 10.16
C ALA A 16 2.24 -9.11 10.13
N LEU A 17 1.71 -9.81 11.16
CA LEU A 17 0.27 -9.99 11.33
C LEU A 17 -0.46 -8.67 11.55
N ALA A 18 0.12 -7.70 12.30
CA ALA A 18 -0.48 -6.36 12.41
C ALA A 18 -0.56 -5.66 11.06
N SER A 19 0.47 -5.80 10.21
CA SER A 19 0.44 -5.27 8.84
C SER A 19 -0.59 -5.98 7.97
N THR A 20 -0.80 -7.29 8.18
CA THR A 20 -1.87 -8.06 7.53
C THR A 20 -3.24 -7.50 7.90
N TRP A 21 -3.51 -7.30 9.20
CA TRP A 21 -4.78 -6.74 9.68
C TRP A 21 -5.01 -5.33 9.17
N ASN A 22 -4.00 -4.47 9.21
CA ASN A 22 -4.07 -3.09 8.70
C ASN A 22 -4.51 -3.05 7.21
N TYR A 23 -3.90 -3.87 6.35
CA TYR A 23 -4.28 -3.90 4.93
C TYR A 23 -5.60 -4.66 4.66
N LEU A 24 -5.96 -5.60 5.53
CA LEU A 24 -7.26 -6.26 5.47
C LEU A 24 -8.36 -5.27 5.81
N ASP A 25 -8.26 -4.52 6.93
CA ASP A 25 -9.21 -3.48 7.35
C ASP A 25 -9.43 -2.44 6.25
N ARG A 26 -8.35 -1.95 5.67
CA ARG A 26 -8.38 -1.00 4.55
C ARG A 26 -9.16 -1.55 3.36
N SER A 27 -8.95 -2.81 3.02
CA SER A 27 -9.50 -3.46 1.83
C SER A 27 -10.95 -3.94 2.01
N VAL A 28 -11.43 -4.10 3.24
CA VAL A 28 -12.82 -4.53 3.53
C VAL A 28 -13.84 -3.59 2.91
N LEU A 29 -13.66 -2.26 2.98
CA LEU A 29 -14.60 -1.32 2.35
C LEU A 29 -14.69 -1.53 0.84
N SER A 30 -13.57 -1.76 0.17
CA SER A 30 -13.50 -1.99 -1.27
C SER A 30 -14.23 -3.28 -1.67
N ALA A 31 -14.03 -4.35 -0.90
CA ALA A 31 -14.71 -5.62 -1.08
C ALA A 31 -16.21 -5.54 -0.75
N ALA A 32 -16.59 -4.75 0.26
CA ALA A 32 -17.98 -4.48 0.64
C ALA A 32 -18.69 -3.43 -0.24
N GLY A 33 -17.96 -2.77 -1.13
CA GLY A 33 -18.43 -1.63 -1.92
C GLY A 33 -19.80 -1.80 -2.57
N PRO A 34 -20.10 -2.92 -3.27
CA PRO A 34 -21.41 -3.13 -3.85
C PRO A 34 -22.54 -3.12 -2.80
N ALA A 35 -22.34 -3.75 -1.64
CA ALA A 35 -23.34 -3.82 -0.58
C ALA A 35 -23.50 -2.47 0.15
N VAL A 36 -22.41 -1.77 0.44
CA VAL A 36 -22.42 -0.44 1.05
C VAL A 36 -23.16 0.57 0.16
N ARG A 37 -22.87 0.54 -1.14
CA ARG A 37 -23.55 1.41 -2.10
C ARG A 37 -25.05 1.12 -2.18
N ALA A 38 -25.43 -0.15 -2.20
CA ALA A 38 -26.83 -0.55 -2.25
C ALA A 38 -27.60 -0.08 -1.01
N GLU A 39 -27.01 -0.23 0.19
CA GLU A 39 -27.68 0.13 1.45
C GLU A 39 -27.84 1.66 1.62
N PHE A 40 -26.79 2.42 1.29
CA PHE A 40 -26.82 3.88 1.45
C PHE A 40 -27.20 4.63 0.17
N HIS A 41 -27.65 3.94 -0.88
CA HIS A 41 -28.03 4.49 -2.18
C HIS A 41 -26.96 5.45 -2.77
N LEU A 42 -25.67 5.05 -2.66
CA LEU A 42 -24.55 5.89 -3.10
C LEU A 42 -24.31 5.77 -4.61
N SER A 43 -23.99 6.91 -5.22
CA SER A 43 -23.34 6.95 -6.53
C SER A 43 -21.91 6.38 -6.45
N ASN A 44 -21.27 6.12 -7.58
CA ASN A 44 -19.86 5.75 -7.58
C ASN A 44 -18.98 6.90 -7.04
N GLU A 45 -19.35 8.15 -7.35
CA GLU A 45 -18.69 9.33 -6.79
C GLU A 45 -18.81 9.36 -5.25
N GLY A 46 -20.01 9.11 -4.69
CA GLY A 46 -20.23 9.01 -3.25
C GLY A 46 -19.38 7.94 -2.58
N PHE A 47 -19.23 6.79 -3.22
CA PHE A 47 -18.31 5.75 -2.75
C PHE A 47 -16.84 6.22 -2.82
N GLY A 48 -16.46 6.91 -3.88
CA GLY A 48 -15.13 7.52 -4.02
C GLY A 48 -14.79 8.47 -2.87
N TRP A 49 -15.76 9.24 -2.38
CA TRP A 49 -15.57 10.11 -1.21
C TRP A 49 -15.31 9.33 0.09
N LEU A 50 -15.91 8.14 0.28
CA LEU A 50 -15.60 7.27 1.42
C LEU A 50 -14.14 6.74 1.36
N VAL A 51 -13.66 6.40 0.16
CA VAL A 51 -12.25 6.01 -0.04
C VAL A 51 -11.33 7.21 0.23
N SER A 52 -11.72 8.41 -0.21
CA SER A 52 -10.97 9.65 0.02
C SER A 52 -10.88 10.03 1.48
N ALA A 53 -11.95 9.88 2.26
CA ALA A 53 -11.96 10.20 3.68
C ALA A 53 -10.86 9.46 4.44
N PHE A 54 -10.68 8.17 4.16
CA PHE A 54 -9.59 7.37 4.70
C PHE A 54 -8.23 7.90 4.25
N SER A 55 -8.04 8.09 2.94
CA SER A 55 -6.74 8.41 2.35
C SER A 55 -6.24 9.79 2.75
N PHE A 56 -7.15 10.76 2.83
CA PHE A 56 -6.87 12.11 3.28
C PHE A 56 -6.41 12.13 4.74
N ALA A 57 -7.18 11.49 5.62
CA ALA A 57 -6.84 11.41 7.03
C ALA A 57 -5.52 10.64 7.25
N TYR A 58 -5.29 9.56 6.50
CA TYR A 58 -4.04 8.81 6.52
C TYR A 58 -2.84 9.68 6.14
N ALA A 59 -2.93 10.44 5.05
CA ALA A 59 -1.85 11.30 4.57
C ALA A 59 -1.52 12.42 5.57
N LEU A 60 -2.55 13.07 6.14
CA LEU A 60 -2.37 14.16 7.11
C LEU A 60 -1.84 13.64 8.46
N ALA A 61 -2.31 12.49 8.91
CA ALA A 61 -1.93 11.94 10.19
C ALA A 61 -0.52 11.31 10.19
N ALA A 62 -0.01 10.85 9.04
CA ALA A 62 1.26 10.11 8.97
C ALA A 62 2.47 10.85 9.61
N PRO A 63 2.68 12.17 9.42
CA PRO A 63 3.75 12.88 10.11
C PRO A 63 3.56 12.92 11.63
N VAL A 64 2.32 13.13 12.08
CA VAL A 64 1.96 13.22 13.50
C VAL A 64 2.13 11.87 14.20
N THR A 65 1.62 10.81 13.60
CA THR A 65 1.71 9.45 14.16
C THR A 65 3.14 8.93 14.15
N GLY A 66 3.94 9.27 13.14
CA GLY A 66 5.38 9.01 13.12
C GLY A 66 6.12 9.69 14.27
N TRP A 67 5.83 10.99 14.50
CA TRP A 67 6.40 11.74 15.62
C TRP A 67 5.96 11.16 16.98
N LEU A 68 4.67 10.82 17.10
CA LEU A 68 4.13 10.22 18.33
C LEU A 68 4.78 8.85 18.61
N LEU A 69 4.96 8.03 17.58
CA LEU A 69 5.66 6.75 17.67
C LEU A 69 7.12 6.91 18.11
N ASP A 70 7.80 7.97 17.64
CA ASP A 70 9.16 8.27 18.08
C ASP A 70 9.20 8.69 19.56
N ARG A 71 8.17 9.39 20.02
CA ARG A 71 8.09 9.89 21.41
C ARG A 71 7.66 8.79 22.41
N LEU A 72 6.66 8.00 22.07
CA LEU A 72 6.13 6.92 22.92
C LEU A 72 6.98 5.64 22.89
N GLY A 73 7.82 5.51 21.86
CA GLY A 73 8.51 4.26 21.54
C GLY A 73 7.61 3.29 20.76
N LEU A 74 8.26 2.34 20.06
CA LEU A 74 7.54 1.35 19.24
C LEU A 74 6.52 0.55 20.08
N GLU A 75 6.95 0.08 21.24
CA GLU A 75 6.19 -0.86 22.05
C GLU A 75 4.85 -0.30 22.52
N THR A 76 4.87 0.92 23.03
CA THR A 76 3.65 1.59 23.51
C THR A 76 2.86 2.18 22.33
N GLY A 77 3.55 2.83 21.39
CA GLY A 77 2.92 3.52 20.27
C GLY A 77 2.12 2.56 19.37
N ILE A 78 2.64 1.35 19.09
CA ILE A 78 1.93 0.39 18.25
C ILE A 78 0.70 -0.20 18.94
N VAL A 79 0.75 -0.43 20.26
CA VAL A 79 -0.40 -0.93 21.02
C VAL A 79 -1.56 0.07 20.99
N TRP A 80 -1.26 1.36 21.20
CA TRP A 80 -2.27 2.43 21.07
C TRP A 80 -2.80 2.54 19.64
N ALA A 81 -1.92 2.50 18.64
CA ALA A 81 -2.33 2.58 17.25
C ALA A 81 -3.26 1.42 16.88
N VAL A 82 -2.88 0.16 17.18
CA VAL A 82 -3.71 -1.02 16.90
C VAL A 82 -5.04 -0.95 17.66
N GLY A 83 -5.04 -0.54 18.93
CA GLY A 83 -6.28 -0.38 19.70
C GLY A 83 -7.23 0.64 19.06
N LEU A 84 -6.71 1.82 18.71
CA LEU A 84 -7.52 2.90 18.13
C LEU A 84 -8.02 2.56 16.71
N TRP A 85 -7.19 1.98 15.84
CA TRP A 85 -7.68 1.59 14.52
C TRP A 85 -8.68 0.43 14.59
N SER A 86 -8.51 -0.53 15.53
CA SER A 86 -9.48 -1.61 15.73
C SER A 86 -10.84 -1.06 16.21
N LEU A 87 -10.83 -0.07 17.11
CA LEU A 87 -12.07 0.63 17.51
C LEU A 87 -12.70 1.40 16.35
N ALA A 88 -11.89 2.05 15.50
CA ALA A 88 -12.38 2.74 14.30
C ALA A 88 -12.93 1.74 13.28
N ALA A 89 -12.32 0.57 13.11
CA ALA A 89 -12.84 -0.52 12.27
C ALA A 89 -14.20 -1.01 12.79
N ALA A 90 -14.34 -1.28 14.09
CA ALA A 90 -15.64 -1.59 14.69
C ALA A 90 -16.65 -0.47 14.46
N GLY A 91 -16.19 0.79 14.60
CA GLY A 91 -16.99 1.98 14.28
C GLY A 91 -17.56 1.95 12.86
N CYS A 92 -16.81 1.51 11.85
CA CYS A 92 -17.32 1.35 10.48
C CYS A 92 -18.50 0.34 10.42
N GLY A 93 -18.45 -0.73 11.22
CA GLY A 93 -19.55 -1.70 11.31
C GLY A 93 -20.81 -1.20 12.01
N TRP A 94 -20.71 -0.20 12.89
CA TRP A 94 -21.86 0.35 13.65
C TRP A 94 -22.56 1.53 12.99
N THR A 95 -22.08 1.99 11.83
CA THR A 95 -22.62 3.18 11.18
C THR A 95 -24.06 2.98 10.67
N ALA A 96 -24.91 3.98 10.93
CA ALA A 96 -26.30 4.02 10.47
C ALA A 96 -26.47 4.89 9.21
N ASN A 97 -25.51 5.74 8.87
CA ASN A 97 -25.53 6.59 7.69
C ASN A 97 -24.12 6.81 7.12
N VAL A 98 -24.09 7.35 5.90
CA VAL A 98 -22.85 7.57 5.14
C VAL A 98 -21.90 8.56 5.81
N GLY A 99 -22.40 9.58 6.50
CA GLY A 99 -21.58 10.56 7.20
C GLY A 99 -20.81 9.93 8.37
N GLN A 100 -21.48 9.08 9.16
CA GLN A 100 -20.84 8.30 10.23
C GLN A 100 -19.76 7.36 9.65
N LEU A 101 -20.06 6.67 8.54
CA LEU A 101 -19.10 5.81 7.87
C LEU A 101 -17.87 6.60 7.37
N GLY A 102 -18.09 7.79 6.81
CA GLY A 102 -17.01 8.69 6.39
C GLY A 102 -16.09 9.10 7.56
N VAL A 103 -16.68 9.47 8.71
CA VAL A 103 -15.92 9.80 9.92
C VAL A 103 -15.15 8.57 10.44
N ALA A 104 -15.79 7.40 10.55
CA ALA A 104 -15.14 6.18 10.98
C ALA A 104 -13.97 5.79 10.04
N ARG A 105 -14.14 5.94 8.72
CA ARG A 105 -13.09 5.74 7.71
C ARG A 105 -11.93 6.73 7.87
N ALA A 106 -12.21 7.99 8.16
CA ALA A 106 -11.18 9.00 8.42
C ALA A 106 -10.39 8.66 9.69
N LEU A 107 -11.05 8.29 10.78
CA LEU A 107 -10.38 7.86 12.02
C LEU A 107 -9.54 6.60 11.78
N LEU A 108 -10.07 5.62 11.06
CA LEU A 108 -9.32 4.41 10.71
C LEU A 108 -8.05 4.77 9.94
N GLY A 109 -8.16 5.62 8.89
CA GLY A 109 -7.01 6.08 8.12
C GLY A 109 -5.97 6.81 8.96
N ALA A 110 -6.40 7.70 9.84
CA ALA A 110 -5.50 8.44 10.73
C ALA A 110 -4.68 7.49 11.62
N PHE A 111 -5.32 6.53 12.28
CA PHE A 111 -4.62 5.62 13.20
C PHE A 111 -3.77 4.57 12.46
N GLU A 112 -4.22 4.07 11.32
CA GLU A 112 -3.49 3.11 10.49
C GLU A 112 -2.21 3.68 9.88
N SER A 113 -2.11 5.00 9.75
CA SER A 113 -0.92 5.67 9.21
C SER A 113 0.37 5.38 10.02
N THR A 114 0.23 4.95 11.28
CA THR A 114 1.33 4.53 12.15
C THR A 114 2.02 3.25 11.65
N GLY A 115 1.30 2.37 10.93
CA GLY A 115 1.76 1.01 10.60
C GLY A 115 3.06 0.98 9.79
N VAL A 116 3.20 1.84 8.78
CA VAL A 116 4.40 1.88 7.93
C VAL A 116 5.63 2.32 8.71
N SER A 117 5.50 3.38 9.53
CA SER A 117 6.59 3.88 10.38
C SER A 117 7.00 2.86 11.44
N ALA A 118 6.02 2.17 12.02
CA ALA A 118 6.24 1.14 13.03
C ALA A 118 6.96 -0.08 12.47
N ALA A 119 6.65 -0.53 11.26
CA ALA A 119 7.32 -1.65 10.59
C ALA A 119 8.81 -1.38 10.36
N GLY A 120 9.16 -0.18 9.88
CA GLY A 120 10.54 0.24 9.72
C GLY A 120 11.31 0.27 11.05
N LYS A 121 10.69 0.80 12.10
CA LYS A 121 11.27 0.89 13.45
C LYS A 121 11.45 -0.50 14.07
N LEU A 122 10.49 -1.40 13.91
CA LEU A 122 10.59 -2.80 14.35
C LEU A 122 11.83 -3.49 13.78
N ASN A 123 12.01 -3.43 12.45
CA ASN A 123 13.13 -4.06 11.78
C ASN A 123 14.48 -3.52 12.28
N SER A 124 14.55 -2.23 12.64
CA SER A 124 15.75 -1.64 13.20
C SER A 124 16.06 -2.11 14.62
N ILE A 125 15.03 -2.41 15.42
CA ILE A 125 15.15 -2.84 16.83
C ILE A 125 15.49 -4.34 16.95
N TYR A 126 14.81 -5.19 16.17
CA TYR A 126 14.89 -6.64 16.33
C TYR A 126 15.85 -7.33 15.36
N LEU A 127 16.22 -6.70 14.23
CA LEU A 127 17.04 -7.34 13.21
C LEU A 127 18.41 -6.69 13.04
N GLU A 128 19.43 -7.53 12.79
CA GLU A 128 20.74 -7.11 12.34
C GLU A 128 20.61 -6.30 11.03
N PRO A 129 21.48 -5.30 10.77
CA PRO A 129 21.42 -4.46 9.57
C PRO A 129 21.29 -5.26 8.26
N LYS A 130 22.05 -6.35 8.12
CA LYS A 130 22.01 -7.24 6.93
C LYS A 130 20.68 -7.97 6.73
N ASN A 131 19.83 -8.10 7.77
CA ASN A 131 18.56 -8.82 7.74
C ASN A 131 17.33 -7.90 7.63
N ARG A 132 17.49 -6.57 7.72
CA ARG A 132 16.39 -5.61 7.74
C ARG A 132 15.58 -5.61 6.44
N ALA A 133 16.24 -5.80 5.31
CA ALA A 133 15.57 -5.93 4.02
C ALA A 133 14.66 -7.17 3.96
N LEU A 134 15.10 -8.29 4.53
CA LEU A 134 14.29 -9.50 4.62
C LEU A 134 13.10 -9.30 5.59
N GLY A 135 13.30 -8.58 6.71
CA GLY A 135 12.21 -8.19 7.60
C GLY A 135 11.14 -7.33 6.91
N ALA A 136 11.57 -6.38 6.08
CA ALA A 136 10.65 -5.59 5.25
C ALA A 136 9.88 -6.48 4.24
N ALA A 137 10.55 -7.47 3.64
CA ALA A 137 9.89 -8.42 2.75
C ALA A 137 8.83 -9.26 3.47
N VAL A 138 9.06 -9.70 4.71
CA VAL A 138 8.06 -10.40 5.53
C VAL A 138 6.85 -9.51 5.78
N THR A 139 7.06 -8.23 6.09
CA THR A 139 5.97 -7.25 6.24
C THR A 139 5.16 -7.10 4.94
N GLN A 140 5.83 -7.02 3.79
CA GLN A 140 5.17 -6.90 2.48
C GLN A 140 4.34 -8.14 2.13
N VAL A 141 4.80 -9.33 2.49
CA VAL A 141 4.00 -10.57 2.35
C VAL A 141 2.73 -10.46 3.21
N GLY A 142 2.84 -9.98 4.46
CA GLY A 142 1.69 -9.75 5.33
C GLY A 142 0.67 -8.78 4.70
N ILE A 143 1.14 -7.67 4.13
CA ILE A 143 0.31 -6.71 3.39
C ILE A 143 -0.46 -7.40 2.26
N GLY A 144 0.24 -8.20 1.44
CA GLY A 144 -0.37 -8.93 0.33
C GLY A 144 -1.44 -9.93 0.79
N ILE A 145 -1.17 -10.66 1.89
CA ILE A 145 -2.15 -11.56 2.51
C ILE A 145 -3.41 -10.80 2.93
N GLY A 146 -3.26 -9.63 3.57
CA GLY A 146 -4.39 -8.78 3.97
C GLY A 146 -5.27 -8.37 2.79
N MET A 147 -4.66 -7.92 1.70
CA MET A 147 -5.37 -7.51 0.48
C MET A 147 -6.13 -8.68 -0.18
N VAL A 148 -5.55 -9.89 -0.20
CA VAL A 148 -6.18 -11.10 -0.73
C VAL A 148 -7.30 -11.60 0.19
N ALA A 149 -7.09 -11.53 1.50
CA ALA A 149 -8.04 -12.02 2.49
C ALA A 149 -9.33 -11.19 2.56
N ALA A 150 -9.29 -9.89 2.28
CA ALA A 150 -10.46 -9.02 2.41
C ALA A 150 -11.65 -9.44 1.54
N PRO A 151 -11.52 -9.65 0.22
CA PRO A 151 -12.63 -10.14 -0.59
C PRO A 151 -13.14 -11.52 -0.14
N LEU A 152 -12.24 -12.40 0.26
CA LEU A 152 -12.61 -13.75 0.74
C LEU A 152 -13.38 -13.66 2.07
N LEU A 153 -12.96 -12.78 2.97
CA LEU A 153 -13.66 -12.54 4.25
C LEU A 153 -15.07 -11.98 4.03
N VAL A 154 -15.19 -10.95 3.18
CA VAL A 154 -16.50 -10.34 2.84
C VAL A 154 -17.41 -11.35 2.13
N ARG A 155 -16.85 -12.24 1.30
CA ARG A 155 -17.61 -13.31 0.67
C ARG A 155 -18.14 -14.33 1.67
N ALA A 156 -17.34 -14.67 2.69
CA ALA A 156 -17.64 -15.76 3.64
C ALA A 156 -18.60 -15.33 4.76
N LEU A 157 -18.65 -14.04 5.09
CA LEU A 157 -19.41 -13.55 6.23
C LEU A 157 -20.76 -12.94 5.82
N PRO A 158 -21.80 -13.03 6.67
CA PRO A 158 -23.10 -12.42 6.40
C PRO A 158 -23.01 -10.89 6.54
N GLY A 159 -23.54 -10.19 5.54
CA GLY A 159 -23.59 -8.73 5.53
C GLY A 159 -22.22 -8.04 5.43
N TRP A 160 -22.21 -6.78 5.06
CA TRP A 160 -21.00 -6.02 4.86
C TRP A 160 -20.38 -5.47 6.17
N ARG A 161 -21.12 -5.45 7.26
CA ARG A 161 -20.69 -4.96 8.57
C ARG A 161 -19.86 -5.97 9.34
N THR A 162 -20.22 -7.25 9.26
CA THR A 162 -19.58 -8.33 10.01
C THR A 162 -18.06 -8.41 9.79
N PRO A 163 -17.53 -8.26 8.56
CA PRO A 163 -16.08 -8.22 8.32
C PRO A 163 -15.36 -7.15 9.14
N PHE A 164 -15.93 -5.96 9.33
CA PHE A 164 -15.32 -4.90 10.15
C PHE A 164 -15.19 -5.30 11.62
N PHE A 165 -16.21 -5.96 12.18
CA PHE A 165 -16.13 -6.46 13.55
C PHE A 165 -15.12 -7.59 13.73
N VAL A 166 -15.01 -8.48 12.75
CA VAL A 166 -13.99 -9.54 12.75
C VAL A 166 -12.60 -8.95 12.71
N CYS A 167 -12.36 -7.97 11.85
CA CYS A 167 -11.08 -7.26 11.77
C CYS A 167 -10.75 -6.53 13.10
N ALA A 168 -11.72 -5.83 13.67
CA ALA A 168 -11.56 -5.15 14.95
C ALA A 168 -11.19 -6.14 16.07
N ALA A 169 -11.90 -7.27 16.17
CA ALA A 169 -11.62 -8.31 17.15
C ALA A 169 -10.22 -8.90 16.96
N ALA A 170 -9.81 -9.18 15.73
CA ALA A 170 -8.49 -9.72 15.42
C ALA A 170 -7.37 -8.74 15.80
N GLY A 171 -7.54 -7.43 15.52
CA GLY A 171 -6.60 -6.41 15.94
C GLY A 171 -6.49 -6.29 17.47
N LEU A 172 -7.63 -6.29 18.18
CA LEU A 172 -7.63 -6.27 19.66
C LEU A 172 -6.99 -7.52 20.25
N LEU A 173 -7.23 -8.71 19.69
CA LEU A 173 -6.61 -9.97 20.12
C LEU A 173 -5.10 -10.01 19.84
N TRP A 174 -4.62 -9.30 18.82
CA TRP A 174 -3.20 -9.18 18.55
C TRP A 174 -2.44 -8.43 19.68
N ILE A 175 -3.06 -7.47 20.35
CA ILE A 175 -2.42 -6.65 21.40
C ILE A 175 -1.81 -7.50 22.53
N PRO A 176 -2.54 -8.40 23.20
CA PRO A 176 -1.95 -9.22 24.27
C PRO A 176 -0.84 -10.14 23.74
N VAL A 177 -0.97 -10.66 22.51
CA VAL A 177 0.08 -11.46 21.87
C VAL A 177 1.36 -10.64 21.69
N TRP A 178 1.25 -9.41 21.17
CA TRP A 178 2.39 -8.50 21.03
C TRP A 178 3.01 -8.14 22.38
N ILE A 179 2.21 -7.86 23.41
CA ILE A 179 2.69 -7.58 24.77
C ILE A 179 3.49 -8.76 25.32
N ALA A 180 3.03 -9.98 25.11
CA ALA A 180 3.74 -11.18 25.54
C ALA A 180 5.08 -11.34 24.78
N VAL A 181 5.07 -11.17 23.46
CA VAL A 181 6.27 -11.30 22.62
C VAL A 181 7.32 -10.26 22.98
N ARG A 182 6.96 -8.99 23.12
CA ARG A 182 7.92 -7.93 23.47
C ARG A 182 8.59 -8.12 24.84
N ARG A 183 7.89 -8.74 25.79
CA ARG A 183 8.44 -9.06 27.11
C ARG A 183 9.40 -10.24 27.07
N ALA A 184 9.17 -11.19 26.17
CA ALA A 184 9.95 -12.42 26.06
C ALA A 184 11.17 -12.29 25.14
N VAL A 185 11.16 -11.34 24.19
CA VAL A 185 12.18 -11.24 23.15
C VAL A 185 13.04 -9.99 23.33
N PRO A 186 14.34 -10.14 23.70
CA PRO A 186 15.22 -9.00 23.85
C PRO A 186 15.52 -8.35 22.47
N PRO A 187 15.60 -7.01 22.40
CA PRO A 187 15.97 -6.29 21.19
C PRO A 187 17.40 -6.67 20.73
N TYR A 188 17.70 -6.48 19.45
CA TYR A 188 19.05 -6.70 18.92
C TYR A 188 20.03 -5.63 19.41
N GLN A 189 19.59 -4.39 19.39
CA GLN A 189 20.31 -3.25 19.95
C GLN A 189 19.32 -2.29 20.62
N PRO A 190 19.72 -1.61 21.73
CA PRO A 190 18.99 -0.48 22.24
C PRO A 190 18.85 0.56 21.11
N VAL A 191 17.65 1.11 20.93
CA VAL A 191 17.43 2.18 19.95
C VAL A 191 18.22 3.40 20.42
N PRO A 192 19.27 3.83 19.72
CA PRO A 192 19.93 5.06 20.11
C PRO A 192 18.92 6.21 20.01
N PRO A 193 18.94 7.17 20.95
CA PRO A 193 18.10 8.34 20.87
C PRO A 193 18.37 9.03 19.51
N ARG A 194 17.31 9.22 18.73
CA ARG A 194 17.41 9.84 17.41
C ARG A 194 18.06 11.21 17.59
N LYS A 195 19.22 11.42 17.00
CA LYS A 195 19.77 12.78 16.84
C LYS A 195 18.68 13.59 16.14
N ARG A 196 18.22 14.67 16.75
CA ARG A 196 17.25 15.60 16.14
C ARG A 196 17.79 15.93 14.76
N GLY A 197 17.10 15.44 13.74
CA GLY A 197 17.53 15.58 12.36
C GLY A 197 17.66 17.04 12.04
N GLY A 198 18.83 17.45 11.56
CA GLY A 198 18.98 18.71 10.86
C GLY A 198 17.97 18.76 9.72
N SER A 199 17.55 19.94 9.36
CA SER A 199 16.69 20.19 8.18
C SER A 199 17.24 19.40 6.98
N LEU A 200 16.52 18.37 6.56
CA LEU A 200 16.86 17.58 5.38
C LEU A 200 16.55 18.43 4.14
N ARG A 201 17.41 19.39 3.82
CA ARG A 201 17.48 19.88 2.45
C ARG A 201 17.99 18.71 1.60
N LEU A 202 17.08 18.02 0.92
CA LEU A 202 17.44 17.07 -0.10
C LEU A 202 18.09 17.87 -1.24
N GLU A 203 19.41 17.78 -1.36
CA GLU A 203 20.11 18.29 -2.54
C GLU A 203 19.49 17.58 -3.76
N GLY A 204 19.08 18.36 -4.76
CA GLY A 204 18.40 17.82 -5.94
C GLY A 204 16.86 17.83 -5.84
N GLY A 205 16.26 18.91 -5.30
CA GLY A 205 14.80 19.09 -5.20
C GLY A 205 14.05 18.79 -6.50
N GLY A 206 14.62 19.09 -7.67
CA GLY A 206 14.05 18.74 -8.97
C GLY A 206 13.92 17.22 -9.21
N ARG A 207 14.85 16.40 -8.68
CA ARG A 207 14.77 14.93 -8.77
C ARG A 207 13.62 14.40 -7.90
N LEU A 208 13.44 14.95 -6.70
CA LEU A 208 12.36 14.57 -5.80
C LEU A 208 11.00 14.92 -6.41
N VAL A 209 10.86 16.11 -7.00
CA VAL A 209 9.64 16.52 -7.69
C VAL A 209 9.33 15.59 -8.88
N ARG A 210 10.33 15.22 -9.67
CA ARG A 210 10.16 14.26 -10.78
C ARG A 210 9.70 12.88 -10.28
N LEU A 211 10.30 12.38 -9.20
CA LEU A 211 9.91 11.11 -8.59
C LEU A 211 8.49 11.18 -8.02
N ALA A 212 8.12 12.25 -7.34
CA ALA A 212 6.78 12.44 -6.80
C ALA A 212 5.73 12.53 -7.93
N ALA A 213 6.01 13.27 -9.00
CA ALA A 213 5.14 13.36 -10.18
C ALA A 213 4.99 11.99 -10.87
N ALA A 214 6.09 11.26 -11.06
CA ALA A 214 6.05 9.91 -11.60
C ALA A 214 5.26 8.96 -10.70
N ASN A 215 5.39 9.08 -9.36
CA ASN A 215 4.62 8.30 -8.41
C ASN A 215 3.12 8.57 -8.50
N VAL A 216 2.72 9.83 -8.63
CA VAL A 216 1.31 10.21 -8.83
C VAL A 216 0.74 9.53 -10.09
N LEU A 217 1.46 9.60 -11.19
CA LEU A 217 1.03 8.95 -12.44
C LEU A 217 1.00 7.42 -12.31
N TRP A 218 2.01 6.82 -11.68
CA TRP A 218 2.11 5.38 -11.54
C TRP A 218 1.03 4.80 -10.64
N MET A 219 0.74 5.46 -9.53
CA MET A 219 -0.14 4.93 -8.48
C MET A 219 -1.63 5.06 -8.79
N ALA A 220 -2.02 5.68 -9.91
CA ALA A 220 -3.40 5.68 -10.39
C ALA A 220 -3.92 4.25 -10.63
N GLY A 221 -3.11 3.41 -11.26
CA GLY A 221 -3.42 1.98 -11.46
C GLY A 221 -3.56 1.20 -10.16
N TYR A 222 -2.65 1.44 -9.22
CA TYR A 222 -2.75 0.84 -7.88
C TYR A 222 -4.06 1.24 -7.19
N THR A 223 -4.41 2.53 -7.19
CA THR A 223 -5.65 3.03 -6.57
C THR A 223 -6.89 2.40 -7.16
N PHE A 224 -6.94 2.28 -8.49
CA PHE A 224 -8.09 1.66 -9.16
C PHE A 224 -8.21 0.18 -8.79
N TRP A 225 -7.19 -0.62 -9.00
CA TRP A 225 -7.27 -2.06 -8.78
C TRP A 225 -7.45 -2.43 -7.30
N SER A 226 -6.91 -1.64 -6.37
CA SER A 226 -7.08 -1.91 -4.93
C SER A 226 -8.46 -1.52 -4.39
N ASN A 227 -9.11 -0.50 -4.95
CA ASN A 227 -10.36 0.04 -4.37
C ASN A 227 -11.60 -0.21 -5.24
N TRP A 228 -11.46 -0.46 -6.54
CA TRP A 228 -12.57 -0.48 -7.47
C TRP A 228 -12.82 -1.85 -8.13
N THR A 229 -11.93 -2.83 -7.95
CA THR A 229 -12.03 -4.14 -8.62
C THR A 229 -13.37 -4.83 -8.35
N THR A 230 -13.81 -4.91 -7.08
CA THR A 230 -15.08 -5.56 -6.72
C THR A 230 -16.28 -4.83 -7.34
N LEU A 231 -16.30 -3.49 -7.28
CA LEU A 231 -17.35 -2.68 -7.89
C LEU A 231 -17.38 -2.84 -9.41
N TYR A 232 -16.22 -2.79 -10.06
CA TYR A 232 -16.10 -3.02 -11.51
C TYR A 232 -16.71 -4.36 -11.92
N LEU A 233 -16.32 -5.44 -11.26
CA LEU A 233 -16.82 -6.78 -11.56
C LEU A 233 -18.33 -6.89 -11.30
N ALA A 234 -18.80 -6.39 -10.15
CA ALA A 234 -20.21 -6.43 -9.78
C ALA A 234 -21.09 -5.66 -10.76
N GLN A 235 -20.70 -4.46 -11.14
CA GLN A 235 -21.50 -3.58 -12.01
C GLN A 235 -21.46 -3.99 -13.47
N THR A 236 -20.25 -4.33 -13.98
CA THR A 236 -20.07 -4.67 -15.39
C THR A 236 -20.73 -5.99 -15.75
N PHE A 237 -20.65 -6.99 -14.86
CA PHE A 237 -21.14 -8.34 -15.11
C PHE A 237 -22.42 -8.66 -14.32
N ARG A 238 -23.02 -7.68 -13.65
CA ARG A 238 -24.27 -7.85 -12.85
C ARG A 238 -24.13 -8.96 -11.81
N LEU A 239 -22.96 -9.07 -11.18
CA LEU A 239 -22.68 -10.07 -10.17
C LEU A 239 -23.21 -9.64 -8.79
N THR A 240 -23.64 -10.62 -7.99
CA THR A 240 -23.87 -10.37 -6.56
C THR A 240 -22.56 -10.02 -5.87
N PRO A 241 -22.59 -9.34 -4.70
CA PRO A 241 -21.37 -9.03 -3.94
C PRO A 241 -20.52 -10.28 -3.66
N GLN A 242 -21.16 -11.43 -3.36
CA GLN A 242 -20.48 -12.70 -3.09
C GLN A 242 -19.79 -13.26 -4.33
N GLN A 243 -20.46 -13.19 -5.49
CA GLN A 243 -19.87 -13.62 -6.77
C GLN A 243 -18.70 -12.73 -7.19
N ALA A 244 -18.83 -11.39 -7.07
CA ALA A 244 -17.77 -10.45 -7.40
C ALA A 244 -16.53 -10.64 -6.52
N ASN A 245 -16.73 -10.82 -5.21
CA ASN A 245 -15.64 -11.12 -4.28
C ASN A 245 -14.99 -12.50 -4.51
N GLY A 246 -15.71 -13.44 -5.14
CA GLY A 246 -15.15 -14.72 -5.59
C GLY A 246 -14.05 -14.55 -6.64
N TRP A 247 -14.01 -13.44 -7.37
CA TRP A 247 -13.00 -13.12 -8.36
C TRP A 247 -12.02 -12.04 -7.88
N ALA A 248 -12.48 -11.10 -7.05
CA ALA A 248 -11.75 -9.89 -6.69
C ALA A 248 -10.47 -10.11 -5.86
N TRP A 249 -10.25 -11.30 -5.29
CA TRP A 249 -9.01 -11.65 -4.59
C TRP A 249 -7.84 -11.97 -5.54
N ILE A 250 -8.12 -12.34 -6.81
CA ILE A 250 -7.10 -12.77 -7.77
C ILE A 250 -6.14 -11.63 -8.16
N PRO A 251 -6.62 -10.41 -8.52
CA PRO A 251 -5.71 -9.31 -8.85
C PRO A 251 -4.73 -8.94 -7.73
N PRO A 252 -5.13 -8.79 -6.45
CA PRO A 252 -4.19 -8.60 -5.36
C PRO A 252 -3.16 -9.73 -5.22
N ALA A 253 -3.57 -11.00 -5.39
CA ALA A 253 -2.63 -12.13 -5.35
C ALA A 253 -1.59 -12.03 -6.48
N ALA A 254 -2.01 -11.71 -7.69
CA ALA A 254 -1.10 -11.48 -8.81
C ALA A 254 -0.16 -10.30 -8.56
N SER A 255 -0.62 -9.23 -7.91
CA SER A 255 0.19 -8.05 -7.61
C SER A 255 1.38 -8.37 -6.69
N VAL A 256 1.21 -9.28 -5.72
CA VAL A 256 2.29 -9.74 -4.85
C VAL A 256 3.40 -10.39 -5.69
N LEU A 257 3.03 -11.26 -6.63
CA LEU A 257 3.99 -11.89 -7.55
C LEU A 257 4.65 -10.83 -8.46
N GLY A 258 3.90 -9.81 -8.87
CA GLY A 258 4.41 -8.68 -9.63
C GLY A 258 5.55 -7.94 -8.91
N GLY A 259 5.41 -7.70 -7.61
CA GLY A 259 6.45 -7.09 -6.81
C GLY A 259 7.78 -7.86 -6.86
N PHE A 260 7.74 -9.21 -6.74
CA PHE A 260 8.93 -10.06 -6.88
C PHE A 260 9.49 -10.02 -8.31
N ALA A 261 8.63 -10.08 -9.31
CA ALA A 261 9.03 -10.03 -10.72
C ALA A 261 9.75 -8.72 -11.06
N GLY A 262 9.22 -7.57 -10.61
CA GLY A 262 9.84 -6.27 -10.82
C GLY A 262 11.24 -6.16 -10.21
N GLY A 263 11.41 -6.67 -8.99
CA GLY A 263 12.72 -6.77 -8.34
C GLY A 263 13.69 -7.70 -9.08
N TRP A 264 13.19 -8.83 -9.58
CA TRP A 264 13.99 -9.78 -10.36
C TRP A 264 14.45 -9.19 -11.70
N ILE A 265 13.56 -8.49 -12.43
CA ILE A 265 13.87 -7.84 -13.71
C ILE A 265 15.03 -6.84 -13.53
N SER A 266 14.93 -5.93 -12.57
CA SER A 266 15.97 -4.94 -12.34
C SER A 266 17.29 -5.58 -11.86
N ARG A 267 17.22 -6.60 -10.98
CA ARG A 267 18.40 -7.35 -10.57
C ARG A 267 19.10 -8.02 -11.76
N ARG A 268 18.32 -8.59 -12.70
CA ARG A 268 18.88 -9.21 -13.91
C ARG A 268 19.54 -8.18 -14.81
N ALA A 269 18.92 -7.00 -14.99
CA ALA A 269 19.45 -5.91 -15.78
C ALA A 269 20.80 -5.38 -15.20
N ILE A 270 20.88 -5.22 -13.88
CA ILE A 270 22.15 -4.88 -13.19
C ILE A 270 23.22 -5.95 -13.45
N GLY A 271 22.86 -7.22 -13.37
CA GLY A 271 23.77 -8.34 -13.66
C GLY A 271 24.26 -8.38 -15.12
N LEU A 272 23.57 -7.73 -16.04
CA LEU A 272 23.96 -7.53 -17.45
C LEU A 272 24.76 -6.23 -17.67
N GLY A 273 25.13 -5.51 -16.61
CA GLY A 273 25.99 -4.33 -16.66
C GLY A 273 25.27 -2.99 -16.71
N MET A 274 23.94 -2.94 -16.57
CA MET A 274 23.22 -1.67 -16.44
C MET A 274 23.51 -1.00 -15.09
N GLY A 275 23.54 0.34 -15.07
CA GLY A 275 23.58 1.12 -13.84
C GLY A 275 22.35 0.85 -12.96
N THR A 276 22.49 1.01 -11.63
CA THR A 276 21.43 0.61 -10.68
C THR A 276 20.12 1.35 -10.94
N VAL A 277 20.17 2.69 -11.04
CA VAL A 277 18.97 3.51 -11.32
C VAL A 277 18.44 3.25 -12.74
N GLU A 278 19.34 3.08 -13.72
CA GLU A 278 18.97 2.76 -15.10
C GLU A 278 18.20 1.44 -15.18
N ALA A 279 18.66 0.40 -14.49
CA ALA A 279 17.98 -0.89 -14.41
C ALA A 279 16.58 -0.80 -13.78
N ARG A 280 16.41 0.08 -12.76
CA ARG A 280 15.08 0.35 -12.18
C ARG A 280 14.13 0.98 -13.21
N VAL A 281 14.61 2.02 -13.91
CA VAL A 281 13.83 2.71 -14.94
C VAL A 281 13.52 1.78 -16.12
N PHE A 282 14.43 0.89 -16.49
CA PHE A 282 14.20 -0.15 -17.50
C PHE A 282 13.11 -1.14 -17.05
N ALA A 283 13.15 -1.62 -15.82
CA ALA A 283 12.09 -2.49 -15.27
C ALA A 283 10.73 -1.77 -15.23
N MET A 284 10.71 -0.45 -14.99
CA MET A 284 9.49 0.36 -15.08
C MET A 284 8.97 0.47 -16.51
N LEU A 285 9.82 0.54 -17.54
CA LEU A 285 9.39 0.52 -18.94
C LEU A 285 8.63 -0.78 -19.27
N ILE A 286 9.23 -1.93 -18.94
CA ILE A 286 8.59 -3.24 -19.16
C ILE A 286 7.25 -3.29 -18.42
N SER A 287 7.24 -2.81 -17.17
CA SER A 287 6.02 -2.79 -16.36
C SER A 287 4.95 -1.86 -16.94
N ALA A 288 5.33 -0.68 -17.44
CA ALA A 288 4.41 0.27 -18.09
C ALA A 288 3.80 -0.32 -19.36
N ALA A 289 4.62 -1.00 -20.19
CA ALA A 289 4.12 -1.74 -21.35
C ALA A 289 3.13 -2.83 -20.95
N GLY A 290 3.41 -3.57 -19.87
CA GLY A 290 2.50 -4.58 -19.31
C GLY A 290 1.17 -3.99 -18.80
N CYS A 291 1.17 -2.76 -18.25
CA CYS A 291 -0.05 -2.08 -17.81
C CYS A 291 -1.01 -1.75 -18.97
N LEU A 292 -0.54 -1.69 -20.22
CA LEU A 292 -1.40 -1.44 -21.38
C LEU A 292 -2.45 -2.52 -21.60
N VAL A 293 -2.26 -3.72 -21.05
CA VAL A 293 -3.28 -4.80 -21.06
C VAL A 293 -4.62 -4.32 -20.49
N THR A 294 -4.61 -3.32 -19.62
CA THR A 294 -5.82 -2.71 -19.04
C THR A 294 -6.78 -2.20 -20.10
N LEU A 295 -6.29 -1.78 -21.27
CA LEU A 295 -7.11 -1.31 -22.38
C LEU A 295 -8.01 -2.40 -22.97
N LEU A 296 -7.73 -3.68 -22.67
CA LEU A 296 -8.56 -4.81 -23.07
C LEU A 296 -9.77 -5.03 -22.13
N ALA A 297 -9.76 -4.45 -20.93
CA ALA A 297 -10.81 -4.65 -19.92
C ALA A 297 -12.22 -4.33 -20.43
N PRO A 298 -12.49 -3.26 -21.23
CA PRO A 298 -13.82 -2.98 -21.76
C PRO A 298 -14.38 -4.03 -22.73
N TYR A 299 -13.50 -4.86 -23.28
CA TYR A 299 -13.83 -5.83 -24.32
C TYR A 299 -13.93 -7.25 -23.77
N CYS A 300 -13.74 -7.45 -22.45
CA CYS A 300 -13.83 -8.75 -21.83
C CYS A 300 -15.30 -9.20 -21.73
N PRO A 301 -15.68 -10.32 -22.37
CA PRO A 301 -17.07 -10.78 -22.38
C PRO A 301 -17.46 -11.53 -21.09
N THR A 302 -16.49 -11.96 -20.28
CA THR A 302 -16.73 -12.76 -19.07
C THR A 302 -16.01 -12.21 -17.85
N PRO A 303 -16.53 -12.44 -16.62
CA PRO A 303 -15.86 -12.05 -15.39
C PRO A 303 -14.46 -12.65 -15.26
N LEU A 304 -14.25 -13.87 -15.74
CA LEU A 304 -12.95 -14.54 -15.72
C LEU A 304 -11.91 -13.76 -16.53
N LEU A 305 -12.21 -13.42 -17.78
CA LEU A 305 -11.28 -12.69 -18.65
C LEU A 305 -11.00 -11.28 -18.11
N ALA A 306 -12.03 -10.59 -17.60
CA ALA A 306 -11.86 -9.29 -16.96
C ALA A 306 -10.96 -9.40 -15.72
N THR A 307 -11.12 -10.43 -14.90
CA THR A 307 -10.27 -10.70 -13.74
C THR A 307 -8.83 -11.03 -14.15
N CYS A 308 -8.62 -11.80 -15.23
CA CYS A 308 -7.28 -12.08 -15.76
C CYS A 308 -6.59 -10.79 -16.25
N VAL A 309 -7.30 -9.91 -16.96
CA VAL A 309 -6.80 -8.59 -17.36
C VAL A 309 -6.45 -7.74 -16.15
N ALA A 310 -7.34 -7.67 -15.16
CA ALA A 310 -7.10 -6.94 -13.91
C ALA A 310 -5.89 -7.49 -13.15
N ALA A 311 -5.76 -8.81 -13.05
CA ALA A 311 -4.66 -9.49 -12.39
C ALA A 311 -3.32 -9.20 -13.08
N PHE A 312 -3.28 -9.28 -14.41
CA PHE A 312 -2.07 -8.99 -15.18
C PHE A 312 -1.69 -7.50 -15.12
N SER A 313 -2.68 -6.60 -15.20
CA SER A 313 -2.45 -5.16 -15.02
C SER A 313 -1.92 -4.83 -13.62
N TYR A 314 -2.53 -5.39 -12.59
CA TYR A 314 -2.10 -5.12 -11.21
C TYR A 314 -0.74 -5.76 -10.90
N PHE A 315 -0.43 -6.93 -11.47
CA PHE A 315 0.92 -7.52 -11.44
C PHE A 315 1.97 -6.52 -11.93
N TRP A 316 1.79 -5.96 -13.13
CA TRP A 316 2.74 -5.01 -13.69
C TRP A 316 2.76 -3.67 -12.94
N THR A 317 1.64 -3.23 -12.40
CA THR A 317 1.57 -2.03 -11.55
C THR A 317 2.50 -2.18 -10.34
N LEU A 318 2.47 -3.33 -9.65
CA LEU A 318 3.34 -3.59 -8.50
C LEU A 318 4.79 -3.87 -8.93
N ALA A 319 5.03 -4.51 -10.08
CA ALA A 319 6.36 -4.73 -10.61
C ALA A 319 7.13 -3.41 -10.85
N GLY A 320 6.47 -2.39 -11.37
CA GLY A 320 7.09 -1.07 -11.52
C GLY A 320 7.14 -0.28 -10.22
N SER A 321 6.12 -0.39 -9.36
CA SER A 321 6.06 0.31 -8.07
C SER A 321 7.26 -0.01 -7.17
N VAL A 322 7.65 -1.28 -7.02
CA VAL A 322 8.81 -1.66 -6.19
C VAL A 322 10.10 -1.02 -6.69
N ASN A 323 10.27 -0.87 -8.00
CA ASN A 323 11.42 -0.19 -8.59
C ASN A 323 11.36 1.32 -8.32
N LEU A 324 10.21 1.95 -8.49
CA LEU A 324 10.01 3.38 -8.23
C LEU A 324 10.34 3.75 -6.77
N TYR A 325 9.89 2.95 -5.80
CA TYR A 325 10.18 3.17 -4.38
C TYR A 325 11.62 2.81 -3.97
N THR A 326 12.36 2.11 -4.83
CA THR A 326 13.77 1.78 -4.59
C THR A 326 14.71 2.88 -5.13
N ILE A 327 14.35 3.59 -6.19
CA ILE A 327 15.16 4.66 -6.80
C ILE A 327 15.66 5.69 -5.75
N PRO A 328 14.86 6.18 -4.78
CA PRO A 328 15.36 7.07 -3.73
C PRO A 328 16.52 6.51 -2.93
N VAL A 329 16.53 5.20 -2.66
CA VAL A 329 17.63 4.54 -1.94
C VAL A 329 18.89 4.52 -2.77
N ASP A 330 18.75 4.25 -4.06
CA ASP A 330 19.87 4.19 -5.02
C ASP A 330 20.47 5.59 -5.28
N ILE A 331 19.66 6.68 -5.22
CA ILE A 331 20.14 8.06 -5.45
C ILE A 331 20.75 8.70 -4.20
N TRP A 332 20.09 8.59 -3.04
CA TRP A 332 20.46 9.34 -1.82
C TRP A 332 21.05 8.46 -0.70
N GLY A 333 21.16 7.15 -0.91
CA GLY A 333 21.58 6.20 0.11
C GLY A 333 20.52 5.96 1.19
N GLY A 334 20.71 4.92 2.01
CA GLY A 334 19.72 4.46 2.98
C GLY A 334 19.35 5.48 4.07
N GLU A 335 20.29 6.35 4.49
CA GLU A 335 20.04 7.32 5.55
C GLU A 335 19.14 8.49 5.10
N ARG A 336 19.28 8.96 3.85
CA ARG A 336 18.55 10.10 3.28
C ARG A 336 17.29 9.69 2.51
N ALA A 337 17.21 8.44 2.05
CA ALA A 337 16.08 7.91 1.28
C ALA A 337 14.75 7.97 2.04
N GLY A 338 14.78 7.89 3.37
CA GLY A 338 13.55 7.89 4.18
C GLY A 338 12.65 9.10 3.94
N SER A 339 13.23 10.31 3.81
CA SER A 339 12.47 11.53 3.54
C SER A 339 11.91 11.54 2.11
N ALA A 340 12.66 11.05 1.13
CA ALA A 340 12.20 10.94 -0.24
C ALA A 340 11.08 9.91 -0.38
N ILE A 341 11.20 8.74 0.26
CA ILE A 341 10.13 7.73 0.31
C ILE A 341 8.88 8.29 1.00
N SER A 342 9.03 9.04 2.09
CA SER A 342 7.90 9.70 2.75
C SER A 342 7.18 10.69 1.83
N ALA A 343 7.93 11.44 1.02
CA ALA A 343 7.35 12.33 0.01
C ALA A 343 6.57 11.55 -1.07
N LEU A 344 7.06 10.37 -1.49
CA LEU A 344 6.32 9.50 -2.41
C LEU A 344 5.03 8.97 -1.76
N VAL A 345 5.08 8.52 -0.51
CA VAL A 345 3.90 8.04 0.21
C VAL A 345 2.88 9.18 0.38
N PHE A 346 3.32 10.38 0.70
CA PHE A 346 2.46 11.56 0.81
C PHE A 346 1.83 11.91 -0.55
N SER A 347 2.60 11.95 -1.64
CA SER A 347 2.09 12.23 -2.98
C SER A 347 1.05 11.19 -3.43
N TYR A 348 1.24 9.92 -3.08
CA TYR A 348 0.26 8.88 -3.30
C TYR A 348 -1.03 9.10 -2.48
N GLY A 349 -0.91 9.46 -1.21
CA GLY A 349 -2.08 9.75 -0.36
C GLY A 349 -2.93 10.91 -0.90
N LEU A 350 -2.29 11.98 -1.38
CA LEU A 350 -2.97 13.09 -2.04
C LEU A 350 -3.64 12.66 -3.35
N LEU A 351 -2.94 11.88 -4.17
CA LEU A 351 -3.52 11.32 -5.39
C LEU A 351 -4.77 10.52 -5.07
N GLN A 352 -4.69 9.56 -4.14
CA GLN A 352 -5.80 8.67 -3.81
C GLN A 352 -7.02 9.45 -3.30
N THR A 353 -6.76 10.52 -2.53
CA THR A 353 -7.81 11.43 -2.05
C THR A 353 -8.55 12.11 -3.21
N ALA A 354 -7.83 12.62 -4.18
CA ALA A 354 -8.41 13.36 -5.29
C ALA A 354 -9.00 12.44 -6.37
N ILE A 355 -8.30 11.35 -6.72
CA ILE A 355 -8.65 10.53 -7.88
C ILE A 355 -9.84 9.61 -7.62
N SER A 356 -10.09 9.20 -6.35
CA SER A 356 -11.16 8.23 -6.06
C SER A 356 -12.56 8.78 -6.34
N PRO A 357 -12.98 9.98 -5.87
CA PRO A 357 -14.27 10.55 -6.24
C PRO A 357 -14.34 10.88 -7.73
N TRP A 358 -13.22 11.29 -8.35
CA TRP A 358 -13.17 11.57 -9.76
C TRP A 358 -13.36 10.32 -10.64
N ILE A 359 -12.76 9.18 -10.26
CA ILE A 359 -13.05 7.88 -10.88
C ILE A 359 -14.54 7.57 -10.76
N GLY A 360 -15.13 7.75 -9.57
CA GLY A 360 -16.55 7.53 -9.34
C GLY A 360 -17.43 8.40 -10.25
N HIS A 361 -17.13 9.68 -10.36
CA HIS A 361 -17.81 10.62 -11.24
C HIS A 361 -17.73 10.21 -12.72
N LEU A 362 -16.55 9.78 -13.18
CA LEU A 362 -16.40 9.28 -14.55
C LEU A 362 -17.21 8.00 -14.79
N VAL A 363 -17.22 7.09 -13.81
CA VAL A 363 -18.00 5.85 -13.91
C VAL A 363 -19.49 6.14 -13.95
N ASP A 364 -19.99 7.09 -13.15
CA ASP A 364 -21.39 7.48 -13.12
C ASP A 364 -21.84 8.11 -14.46
N ARG A 365 -20.97 8.87 -15.15
CA ARG A 365 -21.31 9.53 -16.42
C ARG A 365 -21.02 8.70 -17.66
N PHE A 366 -19.90 8.00 -17.71
CA PHE A 366 -19.35 7.41 -18.92
C PHE A 366 -19.06 5.90 -18.80
N GLY A 367 -19.35 5.31 -17.61
CA GLY A 367 -18.96 3.93 -17.30
C GLY A 367 -17.45 3.78 -17.11
N TYR A 368 -16.99 2.53 -17.05
CA TYR A 368 -15.58 2.21 -16.74
C TYR A 368 -14.60 2.47 -17.89
N ARG A 369 -15.07 2.61 -19.15
CA ARG A 369 -14.18 2.76 -20.33
C ARG A 369 -13.12 3.85 -20.18
N PRO A 370 -13.46 5.12 -19.86
CA PRO A 370 -12.45 6.16 -19.75
C PRO A 370 -11.48 5.91 -18.58
N VAL A 371 -11.91 5.24 -17.53
CA VAL A 371 -11.05 4.93 -16.37
C VAL A 371 -9.89 4.02 -16.77
N PHE A 372 -10.12 3.06 -17.67
CA PHE A 372 -9.05 2.18 -18.13
C PHE A 372 -7.93 2.89 -18.89
N TRP A 373 -8.21 4.00 -19.56
CA TRP A 373 -7.17 4.85 -20.16
C TRP A 373 -6.31 5.53 -19.09
N ILE A 374 -6.95 6.00 -18.02
CA ILE A 374 -6.33 6.64 -16.85
C ILE A 374 -5.49 5.64 -16.04
N VAL A 375 -5.81 4.37 -16.09
CA VAL A 375 -5.03 3.31 -15.45
C VAL A 375 -3.88 2.83 -16.33
N ALA A 376 -4.10 2.73 -17.64
CA ALA A 376 -3.16 2.12 -18.58
C ALA A 376 -2.03 3.06 -19.04
N LEU A 377 -2.34 4.32 -19.32
CA LEU A 377 -1.38 5.23 -19.98
C LEU A 377 -0.43 5.97 -19.03
N PRO A 378 -0.85 6.43 -17.83
CA PRO A 378 0.04 7.19 -16.97
C PRO A 378 1.35 6.49 -16.58
N PRO A 379 1.43 5.15 -16.43
CA PRO A 379 2.70 4.47 -16.21
C PRO A 379 3.75 4.75 -17.30
N LEU A 380 3.36 4.88 -18.56
CA LEU A 380 4.27 5.27 -19.63
C LEU A 380 4.77 6.71 -19.48
N ALA A 381 3.88 7.64 -19.12
CA ALA A 381 4.26 9.02 -18.83
C ALA A 381 5.18 9.11 -17.59
N ALA A 382 4.93 8.31 -16.55
CA ALA A 382 5.82 8.20 -15.40
C ALA A 382 7.23 7.72 -15.79
N TRP A 383 7.30 6.69 -16.63
CA TRP A 383 8.59 6.24 -17.17
C TRP A 383 9.30 7.34 -17.98
N LEU A 384 8.57 8.06 -18.85
CA LEU A 384 9.14 9.19 -19.63
C LEU A 384 9.73 10.27 -18.71
N LEU A 385 9.05 10.59 -17.60
CA LEU A 385 9.57 11.53 -16.61
C LEU A 385 10.88 11.06 -15.96
N LEU A 386 11.05 9.75 -15.79
CA LEU A 386 12.19 9.18 -15.09
C LEU A 386 13.33 8.77 -16.02
N ARG A 387 13.10 8.64 -17.32
CA ARG A 387 14.19 8.38 -18.28
C ARG A 387 15.22 9.51 -18.17
N GLY A 388 16.50 9.15 -18.06
CA GLY A 388 17.58 10.12 -17.88
C GLY A 388 17.75 10.66 -16.44
N ILE A 389 17.00 10.14 -15.46
CA ILE A 389 17.39 10.32 -14.07
C ILE A 389 18.65 9.48 -13.79
N SER A 390 19.71 10.10 -13.28
CA SER A 390 20.99 9.44 -13.08
C SER A 390 21.42 9.45 -11.61
N GLU A 391 22.29 8.52 -11.24
CA GLU A 391 23.02 8.56 -9.99
C GLU A 391 23.94 9.80 -9.92
N ASN A 392 24.21 10.32 -8.71
CA ASN A 392 25.20 11.37 -8.52
C ASN A 392 26.60 10.77 -8.69
N ARG A 393 27.21 10.90 -9.87
CA ARG A 393 28.60 10.47 -10.13
C ARG A 393 29.67 11.37 -9.48
N ARG A 394 29.30 12.39 -8.66
CA ARG A 394 30.28 13.40 -8.19
C ARG A 394 30.97 13.08 -6.86
N GLU A 395 30.66 11.99 -6.15
CA GLU A 395 31.33 11.67 -4.87
C GLU A 395 32.32 10.49 -4.91
N SER A 396 32.52 9.83 -6.06
CA SER A 396 33.50 8.74 -6.18
C SER A 396 34.81 9.15 -6.88
N ALA A 397 34.96 10.42 -7.29
CA ALA A 397 36.18 10.88 -7.95
C ALA A 397 37.13 11.64 -7.02
N ASP A 398 36.71 12.03 -5.79
CA ASP A 398 37.55 12.77 -4.84
C ASP A 398 38.04 11.92 -3.66
N GLY A 399 38.02 10.59 -3.81
CA GLY A 399 38.45 9.61 -2.79
C GLY A 399 39.45 8.56 -3.30
N LEU A 400 40.42 8.95 -4.17
CA LEU A 400 41.59 8.19 -4.47
C LEU A 400 42.87 9.00 -4.21
#